data_8cf5e1560f18ca51889935872254a62c
#
_entry.id   8cf5e1560f18ca51889935872254a62c
#
_cell.length_a   1.000
_cell.length_b   1.000
_cell.length_c   1.000
_cell.angle_alpha   90.00
_cell.angle_beta   90.00
_cell.angle_gamma   90.00
#
_symmetry.space_group_name_H-M   'P 1'
#
loop_
_entity.id
_entity.type
_entity.pdbx_description
1 polymer ?
#
loop_
_entity_poly.entity_id
_entity_poly.type
_entity_poly.pdbx_seq_one_letter_code
_entity_poly.pdbx_strand_id
1 'polypeptide(L)'
;MKMVEKKFLITKNYIEVPVVMESELITLEVMQENGDSQTKICEFQVPAGASTGGFKPDYFARFTVKDFTGKTLILKGCGNEAFFEGIRQVDCEFEESDLDFSNESLPRPKYHFTAARGWINDPNGLVYKDGVYHLYFQYNPFDTRWENMSWGHATSCDLINWTQQETVMYPDENGYMFSGSGFVNKNGCLGLPEDALMFYYTAAGECRPWTAERLFTQRLAYSIDGGKTLIKTDRGVVPVISHENRDPKVFWHEETKSYIMILWVDGNEFAILRSTDLEKWNISQRFELTDGFECPDLICLTDETGKHWFVTTADGYYYPGEFDGYSFNWSGKRYCLYMNKVPYAAQTYSNTDGRVIFVPWLRLDFKGRKYTGAMGIPRELGLIKIDNEYRITLKPVQEFEDEFKSHSFKVRDLTVFVDNGIVEVTADCDTMLGVYEV
;
A
#
# COMPACT_ATOMS: atom_id res chain seq x y z
N MET A 1 -28.94 19.05 1.01
CA MET A 1 -28.64 18.65 2.41
C MET A 1 -28.18 19.88 3.19
N LYS A 2 -28.44 19.92 4.50
CA LYS A 2 -28.04 21.02 5.40
C LYS A 2 -26.58 20.81 5.83
N MET A 3 -25.79 21.87 5.90
CA MET A 3 -24.47 21.85 6.51
C MET A 3 -24.64 21.60 8.02
N VAL A 4 -23.98 20.59 8.54
CA VAL A 4 -23.92 20.23 9.96
C VAL A 4 -22.46 20.28 10.41
N GLU A 5 -22.23 20.74 11.62
CA GLU A 5 -20.90 20.75 12.22
C GLU A 5 -20.92 20.18 13.65
N LYS A 6 -19.84 19.55 14.04
CA LYS A 6 -19.61 19.07 15.41
C LYS A 6 -18.22 19.47 15.87
N LYS A 7 -18.16 20.08 17.05
CA LYS A 7 -16.93 20.65 17.61
C LYS A 7 -16.42 19.77 18.76
N PHE A 8 -15.11 19.53 18.78
CA PHE A 8 -14.43 18.76 19.80
C PHE A 8 -13.21 19.50 20.35
N LEU A 9 -13.12 19.67 21.66
CA LEU A 9 -11.84 19.84 22.33
C LEU A 9 -11.18 18.45 22.38
N ILE A 10 -10.03 18.28 21.75
CA ILE A 10 -9.39 16.98 21.61
C ILE A 10 -8.77 16.57 22.95
N THR A 11 -9.25 15.45 23.50
CA THR A 11 -8.83 14.85 24.78
C THR A 11 -8.50 13.37 24.64
N LYS A 12 -8.78 12.76 23.48
CA LYS A 12 -8.49 11.36 23.15
C LYS A 12 -7.74 11.27 21.83
N ASN A 13 -7.19 10.10 21.54
CA ASN A 13 -6.27 9.88 20.44
C ASN A 13 -6.94 9.80 19.07
N TYR A 14 -8.22 9.42 18.99
CA TYR A 14 -8.93 9.16 17.74
C TYR A 14 -10.30 9.82 17.72
N ILE A 15 -10.74 10.17 16.52
CA ILE A 15 -12.15 10.44 16.21
C ILE A 15 -12.72 9.18 15.56
N GLU A 16 -13.84 8.72 16.10
CA GLU A 16 -14.64 7.62 15.57
C GLU A 16 -15.81 8.17 14.78
N VAL A 17 -16.00 7.64 13.57
CA VAL A 17 -16.99 8.05 12.58
C VAL A 17 -17.86 6.85 12.20
N PRO A 18 -19.19 6.94 12.29
CA PRO A 18 -20.08 5.86 11.88
C PRO A 18 -20.07 5.73 10.34
N VAL A 19 -20.11 4.50 9.83
CA VAL A 19 -20.12 4.17 8.41
C VAL A 19 -21.37 3.39 8.08
N VAL A 20 -22.13 3.83 7.07
CA VAL A 20 -23.28 3.12 6.51
C VAL A 20 -22.93 2.71 5.07
N MET A 21 -22.47 1.46 4.92
CA MET A 21 -21.99 0.94 3.65
C MET A 21 -23.01 1.13 2.52
N GLU A 22 -22.53 1.24 1.27
CA GLU A 22 -23.34 1.40 0.06
C GLU A 22 -24.21 2.68 0.01
N SER A 23 -24.14 3.53 1.05
CA SER A 23 -24.88 4.79 1.04
C SER A 23 -24.15 5.89 0.27
N GLU A 24 -24.84 7.04 0.07
CA GLU A 24 -24.24 8.21 -0.57
C GLU A 24 -23.06 8.76 0.24
N LEU A 25 -22.01 9.14 -0.47
CA LEU A 25 -20.83 9.76 0.12
C LEU A 25 -21.09 11.23 0.46
N ILE A 26 -20.63 11.64 1.61
CA ILE A 26 -20.50 13.04 1.98
C ILE A 26 -19.03 13.38 2.14
N THR A 27 -18.64 14.63 1.90
CA THR A 27 -17.33 15.13 2.30
C THR A 27 -17.40 15.54 3.77
N LEU A 28 -16.63 14.85 4.60
CA LEU A 28 -16.39 15.20 6.00
C LEU A 28 -15.09 16.00 6.08
N GLU A 29 -15.20 17.31 6.24
CA GLU A 29 -14.05 18.20 6.43
C GLU A 29 -13.65 18.24 7.90
N VAL A 30 -12.34 18.16 8.17
CA VAL A 30 -11.75 18.31 9.50
C VAL A 30 -10.97 19.61 9.55
N MET A 31 -11.44 20.54 10.37
CA MET A 31 -10.88 21.88 10.53
C MET A 31 -10.24 22.04 11.90
N GLN A 32 -9.07 22.62 11.98
CA GLN A 32 -8.50 23.10 13.24
C GLN A 32 -8.95 24.55 13.48
N GLU A 33 -9.47 24.83 14.68
CA GLU A 33 -9.79 26.18 15.12
C GLU A 33 -8.53 26.88 15.66
N ASN A 34 -8.24 28.05 15.12
CA ASN A 34 -7.08 28.88 15.48
C ASN A 34 -7.55 30.31 15.79
N GLY A 35 -8.12 30.53 16.99
CA GLY A 35 -8.79 31.78 17.35
C GLY A 35 -9.99 32.03 16.45
N ASP A 36 -10.00 33.16 15.73
CA ASP A 36 -11.11 33.51 14.82
C ASP A 36 -11.00 32.87 13.43
N SER A 37 -9.97 32.04 13.17
CA SER A 37 -9.74 31.37 11.88
C SER A 37 -9.90 29.86 12.00
N GLN A 38 -10.15 29.21 10.86
CA GLN A 38 -10.21 27.76 10.72
C GLN A 38 -9.29 27.31 9.59
N THR A 39 -8.47 26.31 9.84
CA THR A 39 -7.59 25.71 8.85
C THR A 39 -8.02 24.26 8.59
N LYS A 40 -8.29 23.89 7.34
CA LYS A 40 -8.55 22.50 6.96
C LYS A 40 -7.27 21.69 7.13
N ILE A 41 -7.36 20.56 7.83
CA ILE A 41 -6.24 19.66 8.08
C ILE A 41 -6.36 18.35 7.27
N CYS A 42 -7.57 17.88 7.05
CA CYS A 42 -7.87 16.76 6.16
C CYS A 42 -9.36 16.78 5.77
N GLU A 43 -9.72 15.94 4.80
CA GLU A 43 -11.11 15.64 4.47
C GLU A 43 -11.25 14.18 4.07
N PHE A 44 -12.43 13.61 4.33
CA PHE A 44 -12.76 12.23 4.00
C PHE A 44 -14.08 12.14 3.26
N GLN A 45 -14.17 11.19 2.32
CA GLN A 45 -15.42 10.78 1.71
C GLN A 45 -16.00 9.64 2.57
N VAL A 46 -17.15 9.88 3.20
CA VAL A 46 -17.73 8.93 4.16
C VAL A 46 -19.17 8.61 3.77
N PRO A 47 -19.57 7.34 3.68
CA PRO A 47 -20.96 6.95 3.48
C PRO A 47 -21.76 7.20 4.77
N ALA A 48 -22.59 8.23 4.77
CA ALA A 48 -23.23 8.79 5.97
C ALA A 48 -24.69 8.37 6.18
N GLY A 49 -25.21 7.45 5.35
CA GLY A 49 -26.59 6.98 5.43
C GLY A 49 -27.63 7.99 4.88
N ALA A 50 -28.87 7.53 4.71
CA ALA A 50 -29.97 8.35 4.23
C ALA A 50 -30.46 9.31 5.33
N SER A 51 -31.02 10.45 4.91
CA SER A 51 -31.64 11.44 5.80
C SER A 51 -32.99 11.00 6.38
N THR A 52 -33.58 9.92 5.83
CA THR A 52 -34.91 9.40 6.25
C THR A 52 -34.81 7.91 6.53
N GLY A 53 -35.21 7.52 7.74
CA GLY A 53 -35.11 6.15 8.25
C GLY A 53 -34.24 6.10 9.49
N GLY A 54 -34.29 5.00 10.24
CA GLY A 54 -33.45 4.84 11.43
C GLY A 54 -31.96 4.77 11.04
N PHE A 55 -31.15 5.65 11.57
CA PHE A 55 -29.69 5.63 11.38
C PHE A 55 -29.08 4.44 12.13
N LYS A 56 -28.44 3.55 11.40
CA LYS A 56 -27.73 2.39 11.96
C LYS A 56 -26.43 2.20 11.18
N PRO A 57 -25.27 2.41 11.79
CA PRO A 57 -23.99 2.17 11.13
C PRO A 57 -23.73 0.66 11.01
N ASP A 58 -23.06 0.26 9.93
CA ASP A 58 -22.56 -1.10 9.72
C ASP A 58 -21.28 -1.35 10.50
N TYR A 59 -20.46 -0.29 10.62
CA TYR A 59 -19.25 -0.28 11.46
C TYR A 59 -18.85 1.16 11.79
N PHE A 60 -17.78 1.30 12.57
CA PHE A 60 -17.16 2.58 12.88
C PHE A 60 -15.73 2.60 12.34
N ALA A 61 -15.38 3.67 11.64
CA ALA A 61 -14.02 3.96 11.22
C ALA A 61 -13.39 4.99 12.15
N ARG A 62 -12.07 4.96 12.29
CA ARG A 62 -11.37 5.87 13.19
C ARG A 62 -10.15 6.47 12.49
N PHE A 63 -9.83 7.72 12.82
CA PHE A 63 -8.60 8.38 12.39
C PHE A 63 -7.93 9.10 13.54
N THR A 64 -6.60 9.16 13.51
CA THR A 64 -5.82 9.74 14.60
C THR A 64 -5.96 11.26 14.66
N VAL A 65 -6.05 11.76 15.88
CA VAL A 65 -6.03 13.18 16.24
C VAL A 65 -5.03 13.47 17.35
N LYS A 66 -4.07 12.57 17.58
CA LYS A 66 -3.05 12.64 18.65
C LYS A 66 -2.30 13.98 18.65
N ASP A 67 -1.95 14.50 17.47
CA ASP A 67 -1.19 15.75 17.29
C ASP A 67 -2.00 17.02 17.60
N PHE A 68 -3.30 16.85 17.82
CA PHE A 68 -4.23 17.93 18.13
C PHE A 68 -4.72 17.92 19.57
N THR A 69 -4.10 17.12 20.44
CA THR A 69 -4.44 17.08 21.87
C THR A 69 -4.41 18.47 22.48
N GLY A 70 -5.51 18.87 23.17
CA GLY A 70 -5.70 20.21 23.74
C GLY A 70 -6.12 21.29 22.75
N LYS A 71 -6.21 20.99 21.45
CA LYS A 71 -6.73 21.88 20.42
C LYS A 71 -8.20 21.59 20.13
N THR A 72 -8.87 22.51 19.49
CA THR A 72 -10.26 22.34 19.04
C THR A 72 -10.29 21.95 17.57
N LEU A 73 -10.95 20.83 17.25
CA LEU A 73 -11.28 20.42 15.89
C LEU A 73 -12.79 20.57 15.64
N ILE A 74 -13.13 20.93 14.42
CA ILE A 74 -14.50 21.05 13.92
C ILE A 74 -14.65 20.09 12.75
N LEU A 75 -15.55 19.14 12.88
CA LEU A 75 -15.94 18.24 11.80
C LEU A 75 -17.22 18.78 11.18
N LYS A 76 -17.20 19.02 9.85
CA LYS A 76 -18.36 19.57 9.14
C LYS A 76 -18.58 18.92 7.78
N GLY A 77 -19.83 18.93 7.34
CA GLY A 77 -20.23 18.41 6.03
C GLY A 77 -21.73 18.52 5.80
N CYS A 78 -22.16 18.23 4.56
CA CYS A 78 -23.57 18.20 4.22
C CYS A 78 -24.11 16.78 4.45
N GLY A 79 -24.85 16.55 5.53
CA GLY A 79 -25.28 15.19 5.88
C GLY A 79 -26.45 15.11 6.85
N ASN A 80 -26.67 13.90 7.34
CA ASN A 80 -27.67 13.52 8.33
C ASN A 80 -27.21 13.97 9.73
N GLU A 81 -28.08 14.64 10.51
CA GLU A 81 -27.76 15.05 11.88
C GLU A 81 -27.38 13.83 12.76
N ALA A 82 -28.08 12.69 12.62
CA ALA A 82 -27.78 11.48 13.39
C ALA A 82 -26.37 10.90 13.10
N PHE A 83 -25.86 11.08 11.88
CA PHE A 83 -24.48 10.73 11.54
C PHE A 83 -23.51 11.58 12.38
N PHE A 84 -23.68 12.90 12.42
CA PHE A 84 -22.81 13.79 13.19
C PHE A 84 -22.94 13.56 14.70
N GLU A 85 -24.15 13.26 15.20
CA GLU A 85 -24.34 12.88 16.60
C GLU A 85 -23.56 11.61 16.97
N GLY A 86 -23.47 10.64 16.05
CA GLY A 86 -22.71 9.40 16.19
C GLY A 86 -21.19 9.56 16.24
N ILE A 87 -20.63 10.68 15.75
CA ILE A 87 -19.19 10.93 15.80
C ILE A 87 -18.76 11.17 17.26
N ARG A 88 -17.68 10.52 17.69
CA ARG A 88 -17.17 10.66 19.07
C ARG A 88 -15.64 10.50 19.14
N GLN A 89 -15.06 10.86 20.29
CA GLN A 89 -13.64 10.61 20.57
C GLN A 89 -13.46 9.25 21.26
N VAL A 90 -12.40 8.52 20.88
CA VAL A 90 -12.00 7.22 21.44
C VAL A 90 -10.48 7.14 21.63
N ASP A 91 -10.01 6.17 22.41
CA ASP A 91 -8.60 6.10 22.82
C ASP A 91 -7.71 5.28 21.86
N CYS A 92 -8.29 4.36 21.08
CA CYS A 92 -7.57 3.47 20.16
C CYS A 92 -8.25 3.39 18.79
N GLU A 93 -7.49 3.03 17.75
CA GLU A 93 -8.04 2.81 16.40
C GLU A 93 -8.80 1.48 16.32
N PHE A 94 -8.25 0.43 16.92
CA PHE A 94 -8.86 -0.90 16.98
C PHE A 94 -9.02 -1.33 18.43
N GLU A 95 -10.21 -1.76 18.81
CA GLU A 95 -10.47 -2.51 20.02
C GLU A 95 -10.29 -4.01 19.72
N GLU A 96 -10.11 -4.84 20.75
CA GLU A 96 -10.02 -6.31 20.56
C GLU A 96 -11.21 -6.87 19.78
N SER A 97 -12.41 -6.34 20.03
CA SER A 97 -13.64 -6.70 19.29
C SER A 97 -13.63 -6.32 17.81
N ASP A 98 -12.86 -5.31 17.40
CA ASP A 98 -12.72 -4.92 15.99
C ASP A 98 -11.84 -5.91 15.22
N LEU A 99 -10.98 -6.66 15.92
CA LEU A 99 -10.06 -7.65 15.38
C LEU A 99 -10.50 -9.10 15.68
N ASP A 100 -11.63 -9.30 16.35
CA ASP A 100 -12.26 -10.61 16.55
C ASP A 100 -13.26 -10.89 15.42
N PHE A 101 -12.87 -11.75 14.50
CA PHE A 101 -13.66 -12.15 13.34
C PHE A 101 -14.46 -13.45 13.54
N SER A 102 -14.46 -14.02 14.76
CA SER A 102 -15.09 -15.31 15.06
C SER A 102 -16.61 -15.32 14.84
N ASN A 103 -17.24 -14.15 14.90
CA ASN A 103 -18.69 -13.98 14.73
C ASN A 103 -19.10 -13.58 13.30
N GLU A 104 -18.18 -13.53 12.34
CA GLU A 104 -18.53 -13.28 10.94
C GLU A 104 -19.31 -14.47 10.36
N SER A 105 -20.33 -14.19 9.56
CA SER A 105 -21.20 -15.23 8.96
C SER A 105 -20.50 -16.12 7.95
N LEU A 106 -19.42 -15.62 7.36
CA LEU A 106 -18.55 -16.33 6.44
C LEU A 106 -17.11 -16.24 6.96
N PRO A 107 -16.34 -17.34 6.96
CA PRO A 107 -14.97 -17.32 7.44
C PRO A 107 -14.10 -16.40 6.58
N ARG A 108 -13.18 -15.65 7.23
CA ARG A 108 -12.14 -14.89 6.52
C ARG A 108 -11.09 -15.81 5.92
N PRO A 109 -10.40 -15.38 4.86
CA PRO A 109 -9.14 -16.01 4.48
C PRO A 109 -8.21 -16.13 5.70
N LYS A 110 -7.60 -17.28 5.86
CA LYS A 110 -6.70 -17.57 6.99
C LYS A 110 -5.27 -17.09 6.69
N TYR A 111 -4.86 -17.24 5.46
CA TYR A 111 -3.48 -17.03 5.01
C TYR A 111 -3.30 -15.77 4.16
N HIS A 112 -4.36 -15.27 3.55
CA HIS A 112 -4.33 -14.00 2.84
C HIS A 112 -4.68 -12.88 3.81
N PHE A 113 -3.81 -11.88 3.92
CA PHE A 113 -4.11 -10.71 4.74
C PHE A 113 -5.30 -9.93 4.17
N THR A 114 -6.27 -9.62 5.02
CA THR A 114 -7.39 -8.71 4.75
C THR A 114 -7.46 -7.68 5.88
N ALA A 115 -7.80 -6.43 5.58
CA ALA A 115 -8.01 -5.44 6.63
C ALA A 115 -9.24 -5.78 7.48
N ALA A 116 -9.27 -5.32 8.72
CA ALA A 116 -10.40 -5.51 9.63
C ALA A 116 -11.70 -4.97 9.03
N ARG A 117 -11.61 -3.87 8.31
CA ARG A 117 -12.70 -3.19 7.58
C ARG A 117 -12.15 -2.31 6.48
N GLY A 118 -13.03 -1.86 5.58
CA GLY A 118 -12.69 -0.89 4.55
C GLY A 118 -12.06 -1.50 3.30
N TRP A 119 -11.53 -0.66 2.45
CA TRP A 119 -10.86 -1.01 1.19
C TRP A 119 -9.36 -1.12 1.39
N ILE A 120 -8.73 -2.14 0.77
CA ILE A 120 -7.29 -2.17 0.55
C ILE A 120 -6.97 -2.35 -0.93
N ASN A 121 -5.86 -1.75 -1.38
CA ASN A 121 -5.24 -2.08 -2.67
C ASN A 121 -3.73 -2.28 -2.50
N ASP A 122 -2.88 -1.63 -3.23
CA ASP A 122 -1.45 -1.92 -3.37
C ASP A 122 -0.72 -2.16 -2.04
N PRO A 123 0.16 -3.16 -1.97
CA PRO A 123 1.15 -3.25 -0.90
C PRO A 123 2.14 -2.10 -1.01
N ASN A 124 2.48 -1.50 0.12
CA ASN A 124 3.36 -0.33 0.21
C ASN A 124 4.46 -0.56 1.24
N GLY A 125 5.56 0.13 1.10
CA GLY A 125 6.56 0.25 2.14
C GLY A 125 7.10 -1.07 2.67
N LEU A 126 7.09 -2.13 1.86
CA LEU A 126 7.48 -3.47 2.28
C LEU A 126 8.93 -3.48 2.73
N VAL A 127 9.15 -3.68 4.02
CA VAL A 127 10.49 -3.68 4.63
C VAL A 127 10.58 -4.71 5.76
N TYR A 128 11.69 -5.45 5.80
CA TYR A 128 12.03 -6.33 6.92
C TYR A 128 13.02 -5.63 7.85
N LYS A 129 12.75 -5.64 9.15
CA LYS A 129 13.65 -5.09 10.15
C LYS A 129 13.50 -5.82 11.50
N ASP A 130 14.62 -6.20 12.10
CA ASP A 130 14.71 -6.75 13.46
C ASP A 130 13.73 -7.90 13.73
N GLY A 131 13.56 -8.82 12.77
CA GLY A 131 12.68 -9.98 12.89
C GLY A 131 11.22 -9.70 12.55
N VAL A 132 10.90 -8.49 12.06
CA VAL A 132 9.53 -8.08 11.73
C VAL A 132 9.44 -7.72 10.25
N TYR A 133 8.48 -8.32 9.56
CA TYR A 133 8.03 -7.93 8.24
C TYR A 133 6.93 -6.88 8.36
N HIS A 134 7.17 -5.69 7.81
CA HIS A 134 6.20 -4.62 7.75
C HIS A 134 5.49 -4.65 6.40
N LEU A 135 4.17 -4.72 6.41
CA LEU A 135 3.28 -4.59 5.28
C LEU A 135 2.47 -3.31 5.49
N TYR A 136 2.84 -2.24 4.82
CA TYR A 136 1.93 -1.11 4.66
C TYR A 136 1.09 -1.36 3.40
N PHE A 137 -0.05 -0.68 3.30
CA PHE A 137 -0.96 -0.88 2.17
C PHE A 137 -1.84 0.34 1.94
N GLN A 138 -2.25 0.55 0.72
CA GLN A 138 -3.27 1.51 0.38
C GLN A 138 -4.55 1.16 1.12
N TYR A 139 -5.13 2.14 1.83
CA TYR A 139 -6.23 1.90 2.75
C TYR A 139 -7.28 3.01 2.73
N ASN A 140 -8.55 2.62 2.64
CA ASN A 140 -9.69 3.47 2.97
C ASN A 140 -10.45 2.85 4.16
N PRO A 141 -10.29 3.35 5.38
CA PRO A 141 -11.01 2.81 6.55
C PRO A 141 -12.50 3.16 6.56
N PHE A 142 -12.95 4.14 5.77
CA PHE A 142 -14.31 4.70 5.82
C PHE A 142 -15.28 4.04 4.85
N ASP A 143 -14.82 3.23 3.91
CA ASP A 143 -15.68 2.58 2.92
C ASP A 143 -15.00 1.33 2.35
N THR A 144 -15.80 0.42 1.79
CA THR A 144 -15.33 -0.70 0.97
C THR A 144 -15.09 -0.33 -0.50
N ARG A 145 -15.21 0.94 -0.85
CA ARG A 145 -14.89 1.51 -2.16
C ARG A 145 -13.57 2.27 -2.12
N TRP A 146 -12.92 2.38 -3.28
CA TRP A 146 -11.70 3.17 -3.43
C TRP A 146 -11.98 4.65 -3.18
N GLU A 147 -11.37 5.23 -2.19
CA GLU A 147 -11.35 6.66 -1.82
C GLU A 147 -10.37 6.86 -0.66
N ASN A 148 -10.10 8.11 -0.25
CA ASN A 148 -9.37 8.48 0.98
C ASN A 148 -8.01 7.80 1.16
N MET A 149 -7.29 7.55 0.05
CA MET A 149 -6.06 6.75 0.11
C MET A 149 -5.13 7.20 1.22
N SER A 150 -5.03 6.31 2.18
CA SER A 150 -4.21 6.38 3.39
C SER A 150 -3.21 5.21 3.36
N TRP A 151 -2.27 5.16 4.28
CA TRP A 151 -1.47 3.95 4.48
C TRP A 151 -1.90 3.24 5.76
N GLY A 152 -2.53 2.07 5.61
CA GLY A 152 -2.69 1.08 6.66
C GLY A 152 -1.37 0.38 6.93
N HIS A 153 -1.31 -0.37 8.05
CA HIS A 153 -0.11 -1.09 8.46
C HIS A 153 -0.48 -2.45 9.05
N ALA A 154 0.31 -3.46 8.75
CA ALA A 154 0.29 -4.77 9.39
C ALA A 154 1.71 -5.28 9.59
N THR A 155 1.91 -6.14 10.58
CA THR A 155 3.20 -6.75 10.89
C THR A 155 3.09 -8.26 10.99
N SER A 156 4.17 -8.95 10.64
CA SER A 156 4.33 -10.39 10.82
C SER A 156 5.78 -10.73 11.18
N CYS A 157 5.99 -11.78 11.97
CA CYS A 157 7.32 -12.34 12.20
C CYS A 157 7.64 -13.53 11.27
N ASP A 158 6.64 -14.02 10.53
CA ASP A 158 6.71 -15.26 9.74
C ASP A 158 6.08 -15.18 8.35
N LEU A 159 5.64 -14.00 7.91
CA LEU A 159 4.95 -13.78 6.63
C LEU A 159 3.59 -14.51 6.47
N ILE A 160 3.13 -15.21 7.49
CA ILE A 160 1.90 -16.01 7.49
C ILE A 160 0.85 -15.38 8.42
N ASN A 161 1.27 -15.10 9.66
CA ASN A 161 0.42 -14.58 10.70
C ASN A 161 0.56 -13.07 10.77
N TRP A 162 -0.44 -12.36 10.29
CA TRP A 162 -0.45 -10.90 10.21
C TRP A 162 -1.27 -10.29 11.32
N THR A 163 -0.74 -9.23 11.92
CA THR A 163 -1.46 -8.40 12.90
C THR A 163 -1.61 -7.00 12.34
N GLN A 164 -2.85 -6.56 12.13
CA GLN A 164 -3.11 -5.19 11.72
C GLN A 164 -2.74 -4.22 12.83
N GLN A 165 -2.06 -3.15 12.47
CA GLN A 165 -1.60 -2.06 13.33
C GLN A 165 -2.42 -0.79 13.05
N GLU A 166 -2.14 0.28 13.77
CA GLU A 166 -2.74 1.60 13.52
C GLU A 166 -2.37 2.11 12.12
N THR A 167 -3.29 2.87 11.50
CA THR A 167 -3.07 3.57 10.23
C THR A 167 -2.01 4.66 10.42
N VAL A 168 -1.01 4.67 9.55
CA VAL A 168 0.21 5.50 9.76
C VAL A 168 0.23 6.79 8.96
N MET A 169 -0.53 6.91 7.86
CA MET A 169 -0.65 8.15 7.09
C MET A 169 -2.08 8.34 6.60
N TYR A 170 -2.54 9.58 6.64
CA TYR A 170 -3.84 10.01 6.12
C TYR A 170 -3.67 11.12 5.09
N PRO A 171 -4.65 11.34 4.18
CA PRO A 171 -4.68 12.48 3.27
C PRO A 171 -4.42 13.81 3.98
N ASP A 172 -3.70 14.72 3.34
CA ASP A 172 -3.40 16.06 3.84
C ASP A 172 -3.50 17.10 2.70
N GLU A 173 -2.98 18.30 2.92
CA GLU A 173 -2.97 19.40 1.95
C GLU A 173 -2.16 19.13 0.68
N ASN A 174 -1.39 18.04 0.63
CA ASN A 174 -0.64 17.62 -0.56
C ASN A 174 -1.39 16.56 -1.39
N GLY A 175 -2.52 16.05 -0.89
CA GLY A 175 -3.36 15.08 -1.57
C GLY A 175 -3.51 13.75 -0.86
N TYR A 176 -3.86 12.73 -1.62
CA TYR A 176 -3.94 11.34 -1.14
C TYR A 176 -2.54 10.74 -0.98
N MET A 177 -2.43 9.77 -0.06
CA MET A 177 -1.21 9.02 0.19
C MET A 177 -1.17 7.80 -0.74
N PHE A 178 -0.70 7.99 -1.98
CA PHE A 178 -0.60 6.91 -2.97
C PHE A 178 0.61 6.01 -2.69
N SER A 179 0.76 5.00 -3.52
CA SER A 179 1.73 3.92 -3.35
C SER A 179 3.18 4.38 -3.28
N GLY A 180 4.00 3.55 -2.67
CA GLY A 180 5.41 3.80 -2.46
C GLY A 180 6.12 2.65 -1.75
N SER A 181 7.40 2.81 -1.51
CA SER A 181 8.29 1.76 -1.00
C SER A 181 9.03 2.17 0.27
N GLY A 182 9.47 1.15 1.03
CA GLY A 182 10.24 1.34 2.26
C GLY A 182 11.64 0.72 2.19
N PHE A 183 12.59 1.27 2.95
CA PHE A 183 13.95 0.74 3.10
C PHE A 183 14.58 1.22 4.41
N VAL A 184 15.69 0.60 4.81
CA VAL A 184 16.44 0.99 6.01
C VAL A 184 17.49 2.03 5.66
N ASN A 185 17.67 3.07 6.48
CA ASN A 185 18.60 4.20 6.30
C ASN A 185 20.07 3.83 6.57
N LYS A 186 20.56 2.72 6.04
CA LYS A 186 21.90 2.17 6.34
C LYS A 186 23.07 3.16 6.18
N ASN A 187 22.85 4.26 5.45
CA ASN A 187 23.88 5.28 5.19
C ASN A 187 23.73 6.54 6.06
N GLY A 188 22.81 6.57 7.04
CA GLY A 188 22.59 7.71 7.94
C GLY A 188 22.19 9.00 7.21
N CYS A 189 21.53 8.90 6.07
CA CYS A 189 21.13 10.05 5.27
C CYS A 189 20.19 10.99 6.03
N LEU A 190 20.16 12.26 5.62
CA LEU A 190 19.31 13.31 6.19
C LEU A 190 19.55 13.59 7.69
N GLY A 191 20.66 13.10 8.26
CA GLY A 191 20.94 13.21 9.70
C GLY A 191 20.03 12.35 10.58
N LEU A 192 19.33 11.37 9.99
CA LEU A 192 18.51 10.41 10.70
C LEU A 192 19.35 9.19 11.10
N PRO A 193 18.92 8.43 12.14
CA PRO A 193 19.62 7.19 12.54
C PRO A 193 19.78 6.19 11.39
N GLU A 194 20.88 5.42 11.41
CA GLU A 194 21.15 4.38 10.39
C GLU A 194 20.12 3.24 10.41
N ASP A 195 19.39 3.08 11.49
CA ASP A 195 18.34 2.09 11.65
C ASP A 195 16.93 2.65 11.42
N ALA A 196 16.80 3.95 11.08
CA ALA A 196 15.51 4.52 10.71
C ALA A 196 14.93 3.84 9.47
N LEU A 197 13.61 3.65 9.45
CA LEU A 197 12.90 3.23 8.26
C LEU A 197 12.54 4.46 7.42
N MET A 198 12.80 4.38 6.13
CA MET A 198 12.57 5.46 5.16
C MET A 198 11.51 5.01 4.17
N PHE A 199 10.58 5.91 3.81
CA PHE A 199 9.47 5.61 2.91
C PHE A 199 9.30 6.72 1.88
N TYR A 200 9.48 6.39 0.60
CA TYR A 200 9.02 7.26 -0.48
C TYR A 200 7.62 6.87 -0.88
N TYR A 201 6.74 7.87 -0.99
CA TYR A 201 5.35 7.71 -1.38
C TYR A 201 4.94 8.81 -2.36
N THR A 202 3.91 8.60 -3.13
CA THR A 202 3.32 9.63 -3.97
C THR A 202 2.26 10.40 -3.18
N ALA A 203 2.48 11.71 -3.01
CA ALA A 203 1.41 12.62 -2.61
C ALA A 203 0.61 12.96 -3.87
N ALA A 204 -0.59 12.40 -3.98
CA ALA A 204 -1.44 12.54 -5.16
C ALA A 204 -2.37 13.73 -4.99
N GLY A 205 -1.92 14.89 -5.44
CA GLY A 205 -2.76 16.08 -5.58
C GLY A 205 -3.89 15.84 -6.60
N GLU A 206 -4.70 16.86 -6.86
CA GLU A 206 -5.80 16.81 -7.86
C GLU A 206 -6.93 15.80 -7.58
N CYS A 207 -6.71 14.80 -6.71
CA CYS A 207 -7.73 13.80 -6.40
C CYS A 207 -8.99 14.38 -5.76
N ARG A 208 -8.89 15.57 -5.16
CA ARG A 208 -10.01 16.25 -4.47
C ARG A 208 -10.06 17.73 -4.81
N PRO A 209 -11.23 18.37 -4.78
CA PRO A 209 -11.34 19.83 -4.99
C PRO A 209 -10.43 20.64 -4.06
N TRP A 210 -10.22 20.20 -2.83
CA TRP A 210 -9.33 20.87 -1.88
C TRP A 210 -7.87 20.88 -2.32
N THR A 211 -7.42 19.84 -3.00
CA THR A 211 -6.04 19.67 -3.47
C THR A 211 -5.90 19.77 -4.99
N ALA A 212 -6.91 20.33 -5.68
CA ALA A 212 -6.98 20.38 -7.14
C ALA A 212 -5.81 21.13 -7.82
N GLU A 213 -5.17 22.05 -7.10
CA GLU A 213 -4.00 22.78 -7.60
C GLU A 213 -2.66 22.12 -7.21
N ARG A 214 -2.69 21.00 -6.50
CA ARG A 214 -1.51 20.23 -6.12
C ARG A 214 -1.22 19.16 -7.16
N LEU A 215 0.03 19.08 -7.57
CA LEU A 215 0.49 18.08 -8.53
C LEU A 215 1.03 16.84 -7.80
N PHE A 216 1.15 15.74 -8.52
CA PHE A 216 1.73 14.50 -8.00
C PHE A 216 3.23 14.67 -7.75
N THR A 217 3.64 14.51 -6.50
CA THR A 217 5.05 14.61 -6.07
C THR A 217 5.44 13.37 -5.29
N GLN A 218 6.71 12.92 -5.43
CA GLN A 218 7.22 11.85 -4.58
C GLN A 218 7.77 12.50 -3.31
N ARG A 219 7.28 12.05 -2.16
CA ARG A 219 7.62 12.60 -0.85
C ARG A 219 8.21 11.55 0.06
N LEU A 220 8.91 12.01 1.08
CA LEU A 220 9.58 11.17 2.04
C LEU A 220 8.86 11.21 3.39
N ALA A 221 8.67 10.04 3.99
CA ALA A 221 8.36 9.87 5.39
C ALA A 221 9.41 8.96 6.03
N TYR A 222 9.56 9.02 7.35
CA TYR A 222 10.48 8.16 8.07
C TYR A 222 9.91 7.71 9.43
N SER A 223 10.45 6.62 9.94
CA SER A 223 10.14 6.11 11.27
C SER A 223 11.42 5.89 12.08
N ILE A 224 11.39 6.28 13.35
CA ILE A 224 12.46 6.05 14.33
C ILE A 224 11.99 5.22 15.52
N ASP A 225 10.78 4.65 15.43
CA ASP A 225 10.14 3.84 16.47
C ASP A 225 9.81 2.42 16.00
N GLY A 226 10.56 1.93 15.00
CA GLY A 226 10.39 0.59 14.44
C GLY A 226 9.15 0.45 13.55
N GLY A 227 8.81 1.49 12.79
CA GLY A 227 7.73 1.46 11.78
C GLY A 227 6.32 1.70 12.32
N LYS A 228 6.17 2.02 13.61
CA LYS A 228 4.85 2.23 14.24
C LYS A 228 4.23 3.56 13.85
N THR A 229 5.05 4.60 13.72
CA THR A 229 4.62 5.92 13.25
C THR A 229 5.47 6.37 12.06
N LEU A 230 4.87 7.06 11.11
CA LEU A 230 5.56 7.66 9.97
C LEU A 230 5.49 9.18 10.06
N ILE A 231 6.66 9.80 10.11
CA ILE A 231 6.81 11.26 10.16
C ILE A 231 7.06 11.77 8.75
N LYS A 232 6.10 12.51 8.18
CA LYS A 232 6.24 13.16 6.88
C LYS A 232 7.26 14.31 6.96
N THR A 233 8.01 14.52 5.88
CA THR A 233 9.00 15.62 5.78
C THR A 233 8.95 16.28 4.43
N ASP A 234 9.29 17.58 4.39
CA ASP A 234 9.46 18.33 3.13
C ASP A 234 10.87 18.20 2.53
N ARG A 235 11.75 17.40 3.13
CA ARG A 235 13.07 17.07 2.59
C ARG A 235 12.98 15.94 1.58
N GLY A 236 13.91 15.95 0.62
CA GLY A 236 14.03 14.86 -0.37
C GLY A 236 12.86 14.76 -1.35
N VAL A 237 12.08 15.81 -1.51
CA VAL A 237 10.92 15.81 -2.41
C VAL A 237 11.37 15.72 -3.86
N VAL A 238 10.82 14.77 -4.61
CA VAL A 238 10.96 14.70 -6.07
C VAL A 238 9.80 15.49 -6.68
N PRO A 239 10.08 16.56 -7.43
CA PRO A 239 9.04 17.36 -8.07
C PRO A 239 8.38 16.57 -9.20
N VAL A 240 7.29 17.12 -9.71
CA VAL A 240 6.56 16.56 -10.84
C VAL A 240 7.46 16.37 -12.05
N ILE A 241 7.41 15.16 -12.62
CA ILE A 241 8.08 14.82 -13.88
C ILE A 241 7.05 14.81 -15.02
N SER A 242 5.86 14.29 -14.74
CA SER A 242 4.68 14.29 -15.61
C SER A 242 3.43 14.42 -14.73
N HIS A 243 2.26 14.61 -15.34
CA HIS A 243 1.02 14.94 -14.64
C HIS A 243 0.65 13.96 -13.52
N GLU A 244 0.77 12.66 -13.77
CA GLU A 244 0.35 11.60 -12.83
C GLU A 244 1.48 10.69 -12.37
N ASN A 245 2.73 11.13 -12.44
CA ASN A 245 3.88 10.30 -12.04
C ASN A 245 3.73 9.76 -10.63
N ARG A 246 3.88 8.42 -10.43
CA ARG A 246 3.62 7.75 -9.16
C ARG A 246 4.37 6.44 -8.94
N ASP A 247 4.20 5.85 -7.76
CA ASP A 247 4.63 4.53 -7.34
C ASP A 247 6.16 4.37 -7.29
N PRO A 248 6.85 5.19 -6.47
CA PRO A 248 8.31 5.14 -6.38
C PRO A 248 8.78 3.87 -5.68
N LYS A 249 9.64 3.10 -6.33
CA LYS A 249 10.41 2.02 -5.71
C LYS A 249 11.85 2.45 -5.53
N VAL A 250 12.33 2.45 -4.28
CA VAL A 250 13.67 2.94 -3.92
C VAL A 250 14.51 1.81 -3.32
N PHE A 251 15.76 1.70 -3.75
CA PHE A 251 16.75 0.79 -3.18
C PHE A 251 18.17 1.38 -3.26
N TRP A 252 19.08 0.84 -2.44
CA TRP A 252 20.49 1.18 -2.50
C TRP A 252 21.22 0.33 -3.53
N HIS A 253 21.94 0.96 -4.46
CA HIS A 253 22.79 0.27 -5.43
C HIS A 253 24.24 0.34 -4.99
N GLU A 254 24.77 -0.80 -4.54
CA GLU A 254 26.07 -0.89 -3.88
C GLU A 254 27.23 -0.51 -4.80
N GLU A 255 27.19 -0.91 -6.06
CA GLU A 255 28.28 -0.68 -7.03
C GLU A 255 28.47 0.79 -7.35
N THR A 256 27.40 1.56 -7.45
CA THR A 256 27.45 3.00 -7.77
C THR A 256 27.29 3.91 -6.54
N LYS A 257 27.18 3.30 -5.32
CA LYS A 257 27.00 4.03 -4.05
C LYS A 257 25.91 5.10 -4.15
N SER A 258 24.76 4.71 -4.65
CA SER A 258 23.63 5.61 -4.89
C SER A 258 22.30 4.94 -4.57
N TYR A 259 21.35 5.71 -4.10
CA TYR A 259 19.95 5.32 -4.09
C TYR A 259 19.40 5.43 -5.52
N ILE A 260 18.67 4.41 -5.91
CA ILE A 260 17.97 4.34 -7.19
C ILE A 260 16.48 4.38 -6.89
N MET A 261 15.75 5.21 -7.64
CA MET A 261 14.31 5.21 -7.66
C MET A 261 13.85 4.86 -9.08
N ILE A 262 13.04 3.82 -9.21
CA ILE A 262 12.26 3.61 -10.43
C ILE A 262 10.85 4.13 -10.19
N LEU A 263 10.28 4.83 -11.18
CA LEU A 263 9.03 5.56 -11.07
C LEU A 263 8.24 5.38 -12.37
N TRP A 264 6.93 5.14 -12.28
CA TRP A 264 6.03 5.27 -13.41
C TRP A 264 5.80 6.75 -13.72
N VAL A 265 5.86 7.15 -14.99
CA VAL A 265 5.79 8.54 -15.43
C VAL A 265 4.45 8.85 -16.06
N ASP A 266 4.12 8.16 -17.14
CA ASP A 266 2.87 8.32 -17.89
C ASP A 266 2.75 7.20 -18.95
N GLY A 267 1.51 6.71 -19.23
CA GLY A 267 1.30 5.68 -20.23
C GLY A 267 2.17 4.45 -19.98
N ASN A 268 3.10 4.17 -20.89
CA ASN A 268 4.09 3.09 -20.78
C ASN A 268 5.52 3.60 -20.47
N GLU A 269 5.66 4.86 -20.07
CA GLU A 269 6.94 5.48 -19.75
C GLU A 269 7.29 5.36 -18.28
N PHE A 270 8.56 5.10 -18.02
CA PHE A 270 9.18 4.98 -16.69
C PHE A 270 10.43 5.86 -16.59
N ALA A 271 10.82 6.18 -15.39
CA ALA A 271 12.05 6.91 -15.12
C ALA A 271 12.90 6.19 -14.06
N ILE A 272 14.21 6.26 -14.24
CA ILE A 272 15.19 5.96 -13.21
C ILE A 272 15.76 7.29 -12.71
N LEU A 273 15.66 7.49 -11.39
CA LEU A 273 16.26 8.63 -10.71
C LEU A 273 17.34 8.13 -9.76
N ARG A 274 18.30 9.00 -9.50
CA ARG A 274 19.44 8.71 -8.62
C ARG A 274 19.64 9.80 -7.59
N SER A 275 20.03 9.37 -6.39
CA SER A 275 20.46 10.24 -5.30
C SER A 275 21.61 9.61 -4.52
N THR A 276 22.52 10.41 -4.00
CA THR A 276 23.58 9.98 -3.08
C THR A 276 23.27 10.31 -1.63
N ASP A 277 22.24 11.13 -1.38
CA ASP A 277 21.97 11.74 -0.08
C ASP A 277 20.48 11.72 0.32
N LEU A 278 19.60 11.22 -0.57
CA LEU A 278 18.13 11.28 -0.46
C LEU A 278 17.55 12.73 -0.46
N GLU A 279 18.40 13.75 -0.50
CA GLU A 279 17.98 15.14 -0.55
C GLU A 279 17.70 15.60 -1.98
N LYS A 280 18.60 15.21 -2.90
CA LYS A 280 18.53 15.63 -4.31
C LYS A 280 18.45 14.42 -5.22
N TRP A 281 17.43 14.43 -6.07
CA TRP A 281 17.19 13.40 -7.07
C TRP A 281 17.41 13.95 -8.47
N ASN A 282 18.10 13.18 -9.31
CA ASN A 282 18.34 13.48 -10.70
C ASN A 282 17.81 12.36 -11.58
N ILE A 283 17.08 12.70 -12.63
CA ILE A 283 16.66 11.72 -13.65
C ILE A 283 17.91 11.23 -14.36
N SER A 284 18.14 9.93 -14.31
CA SER A 284 19.24 9.24 -14.99
C SER A 284 18.80 8.68 -16.33
N GLN A 285 17.55 8.19 -16.41
CA GLN A 285 16.98 7.65 -17.62
C GLN A 285 15.47 7.87 -17.66
N ARG A 286 14.91 8.06 -18.86
CA ARG A 286 13.49 7.84 -19.19
C ARG A 286 13.43 6.76 -20.26
N PHE A 287 12.51 5.82 -20.16
CA PHE A 287 12.40 4.69 -21.09
C PHE A 287 10.97 4.15 -21.11
N GLU A 288 10.65 3.45 -22.20
CA GLU A 288 9.32 2.86 -22.38
C GLU A 288 9.38 1.33 -22.27
N LEU A 289 8.34 0.76 -21.68
CA LEU A 289 8.11 -0.69 -21.62
C LEU A 289 6.77 -1.01 -22.28
N THR A 290 6.78 -1.77 -23.35
CA THR A 290 5.55 -2.13 -24.09
C THR A 290 4.53 -2.80 -23.17
N ASP A 291 3.31 -2.23 -23.10
CA ASP A 291 2.22 -2.62 -22.20
C ASP A 291 2.56 -2.52 -20.69
N GLY A 292 3.67 -1.88 -20.32
CA GLY A 292 3.99 -1.60 -18.92
C GLY A 292 3.10 -0.50 -18.37
N PHE A 293 2.64 -0.67 -17.12
CA PHE A 293 1.77 0.29 -16.46
C PHE A 293 1.94 0.24 -14.94
N GLU A 294 2.06 1.37 -14.27
CA GLU A 294 2.10 1.55 -12.81
C GLU A 294 3.06 0.62 -12.02
N CYS A 295 3.26 0.93 -10.76
CA CYS A 295 3.91 0.12 -9.73
C CYS A 295 5.19 -0.59 -10.21
N PRO A 296 6.18 0.12 -10.75
CA PRO A 296 7.40 -0.52 -11.21
C PRO A 296 8.22 -1.04 -10.03
N ASP A 297 8.80 -2.23 -10.18
CA ASP A 297 9.84 -2.73 -9.28
C ASP A 297 11.05 -3.19 -10.11
N LEU A 298 12.24 -2.70 -9.76
CA LEU A 298 13.50 -3.08 -10.42
C LEU A 298 14.19 -4.15 -9.59
N ILE A 299 14.06 -5.40 -10.01
CA ILE A 299 14.42 -6.61 -9.27
C ILE A 299 15.74 -7.17 -9.78
N CYS A 300 16.62 -7.53 -8.84
CA CYS A 300 17.83 -8.29 -9.11
C CYS A 300 17.71 -9.72 -8.54
N LEU A 301 17.70 -10.71 -9.40
CA LEU A 301 17.80 -12.12 -9.03
C LEU A 301 19.20 -12.65 -9.37
N THR A 302 19.73 -13.57 -8.56
CA THR A 302 21.10 -14.06 -8.70
C THR A 302 21.09 -15.59 -8.81
N ASP A 303 21.89 -16.11 -9.73
CA ASP A 303 22.24 -17.54 -9.81
C ASP A 303 23.76 -17.74 -9.92
N GLU A 304 24.20 -18.95 -10.25
CA GLU A 304 25.61 -19.30 -10.43
C GLU A 304 26.28 -18.54 -11.60
N THR A 305 25.50 -17.99 -12.54
CA THR A 305 25.99 -17.24 -13.70
C THR A 305 26.13 -15.74 -13.41
N GLY A 306 25.50 -15.24 -12.34
CA GLY A 306 25.59 -13.85 -11.92
C GLY A 306 24.25 -13.19 -11.61
N LYS A 307 24.21 -11.88 -11.79
CA LYS A 307 23.03 -11.03 -11.55
C LYS A 307 22.16 -10.94 -12.81
N HIS A 308 20.85 -11.06 -12.61
CA HIS A 308 19.83 -10.93 -13.66
C HIS A 308 18.82 -9.88 -13.22
N TRP A 309 18.67 -8.83 -14.02
CA TRP A 309 17.81 -7.72 -13.72
C TRP A 309 16.47 -7.81 -14.48
N PHE A 310 15.41 -7.42 -13.78
CA PHE A 310 14.06 -7.39 -14.35
C PHE A 310 13.34 -6.14 -13.85
N VAL A 311 12.54 -5.51 -14.70
CA VAL A 311 11.50 -4.59 -14.25
C VAL A 311 10.18 -5.34 -14.23
N THR A 312 9.43 -5.27 -13.14
CA THR A 312 8.03 -5.73 -13.07
C THR A 312 7.10 -4.52 -13.06
N THR A 313 5.84 -4.71 -13.48
CA THR A 313 4.79 -3.68 -13.50
C THR A 313 3.50 -4.21 -12.89
N ALA A 314 2.55 -3.32 -12.63
CA ALA A 314 1.33 -3.63 -11.87
C ALA A 314 0.54 -4.82 -12.43
N ASP A 315 0.41 -4.94 -13.74
CA ASP A 315 -0.30 -6.03 -14.43
C ASP A 315 0.45 -7.38 -14.42
N GLY A 316 1.61 -7.44 -13.72
CA GLY A 316 2.46 -8.63 -13.65
C GLY A 316 3.31 -8.87 -14.88
N TYR A 317 3.37 -7.94 -15.81
CA TYR A 317 4.40 -8.01 -16.87
C TYR A 317 5.77 -7.83 -16.25
N TYR A 318 6.75 -8.58 -16.78
CA TYR A 318 8.15 -8.39 -16.43
C TYR A 318 9.06 -8.41 -17.65
N TYR A 319 10.12 -7.62 -17.56
CA TYR A 319 11.01 -7.26 -18.66
C TYR A 319 12.44 -7.62 -18.25
N PRO A 320 13.04 -8.69 -18.83
CA PRO A 320 14.45 -8.98 -18.62
C PRO A 320 15.33 -7.90 -19.25
N GLY A 321 16.40 -7.52 -18.57
CA GLY A 321 17.34 -6.52 -19.08
C GLY A 321 18.63 -6.48 -18.29
N GLU A 322 19.44 -5.48 -18.58
CA GLU A 322 20.68 -5.17 -17.88
C GLU A 322 20.57 -3.82 -17.18
N PHE A 323 21.08 -3.74 -15.96
CA PHE A 323 21.10 -2.50 -15.18
C PHE A 323 22.51 -2.24 -14.64
N ASP A 324 23.05 -1.05 -14.93
CA ASP A 324 24.39 -0.63 -14.56
C ASP A 324 24.45 0.37 -13.40
N GLY A 325 23.30 0.62 -12.77
CA GLY A 325 23.14 1.63 -11.73
C GLY A 325 22.78 3.01 -12.28
N TYR A 326 22.71 3.19 -13.60
CA TYR A 326 22.35 4.44 -14.27
C TYR A 326 21.18 4.25 -15.23
N SER A 327 21.16 3.14 -15.95
CA SER A 327 20.18 2.84 -16.98
C SER A 327 19.78 1.36 -16.96
N PHE A 328 18.52 1.12 -17.28
CA PHE A 328 17.97 -0.20 -17.54
C PHE A 328 17.77 -0.38 -19.05
N ASN A 329 18.45 -1.38 -19.61
CA ASN A 329 18.38 -1.72 -21.01
C ASN A 329 17.66 -3.07 -21.18
N TRP A 330 16.34 -3.03 -21.41
CA TRP A 330 15.55 -4.24 -21.56
C TRP A 330 15.80 -4.96 -22.87
N SER A 331 15.68 -6.27 -22.84
CA SER A 331 16.07 -7.17 -23.95
C SER A 331 15.12 -7.16 -25.16
N GLY A 332 14.04 -6.37 -25.13
CA GLY A 332 12.94 -6.43 -26.10
C GLY A 332 11.96 -7.58 -25.84
N LYS A 333 12.17 -8.38 -24.78
CA LYS A 333 11.33 -9.51 -24.40
C LYS A 333 10.48 -9.17 -23.18
N ARG A 334 9.23 -9.62 -23.20
CA ARG A 334 8.27 -9.43 -22.13
C ARG A 334 7.60 -10.75 -21.79
N TYR A 335 7.39 -10.97 -20.50
CA TYR A 335 6.67 -12.12 -19.96
C TYR A 335 5.62 -11.65 -18.97
N CYS A 336 4.75 -12.55 -18.49
CA CYS A 336 3.72 -12.22 -17.53
C CYS A 336 3.74 -13.22 -16.36
N LEU A 337 3.63 -12.70 -15.13
CA LEU A 337 3.52 -13.50 -13.91
C LEU A 337 2.09 -13.96 -13.63
N TYR A 338 1.08 -13.35 -14.26
CA TYR A 338 -0.32 -13.55 -13.91
C TYR A 338 -1.12 -14.26 -15.01
N MET A 339 -1.96 -15.22 -14.61
CA MET A 339 -2.89 -15.92 -15.49
C MET A 339 -4.20 -15.15 -15.70
N ASN A 340 -4.52 -14.24 -14.77
CA ASN A 340 -5.72 -13.42 -14.82
C ASN A 340 -5.46 -12.04 -14.22
N LYS A 341 -6.49 -11.21 -14.13
CA LYS A 341 -6.37 -9.82 -13.67
C LYS A 341 -6.60 -9.62 -12.18
N VAL A 342 -6.75 -10.67 -11.38
CA VAL A 342 -6.98 -10.54 -9.94
C VAL A 342 -5.72 -10.12 -9.20
N PRO A 343 -4.54 -10.74 -9.39
CA PRO A 343 -3.30 -10.19 -8.84
C PRO A 343 -2.91 -8.90 -9.57
N TYR A 344 -2.46 -7.89 -8.81
CA TYR A 344 -2.08 -6.58 -9.33
C TYR A 344 -1.08 -5.88 -8.40
N ALA A 345 -0.39 -4.84 -8.90
CA ALA A 345 0.40 -3.86 -8.14
C ALA A 345 1.35 -4.47 -7.12
N ALA A 346 1.96 -5.62 -7.43
CA ALA A 346 2.85 -6.28 -6.48
C ALA A 346 4.13 -5.47 -6.22
N GLN A 347 4.65 -5.64 -5.02
CA GLN A 347 5.92 -5.04 -4.60
C GLN A 347 6.80 -6.08 -3.92
N THR A 348 8.13 -5.87 -3.97
CA THR A 348 9.09 -6.71 -3.23
C THR A 348 9.49 -6.07 -1.90
N TYR A 349 9.79 -6.93 -0.91
CA TYR A 349 10.38 -6.51 0.36
C TYR A 349 11.80 -5.99 0.18
N SER A 350 12.16 -5.00 0.95
CA SER A 350 13.55 -4.56 1.14
C SER A 350 14.16 -5.16 2.40
N ASN A 351 15.50 -5.20 2.45
CA ASN A 351 16.31 -5.63 3.62
C ASN A 351 16.10 -7.10 4.04
N THR A 352 15.89 -8.01 3.10
CA THR A 352 15.58 -9.43 3.29
C THR A 352 16.80 -10.36 3.09
N ASP A 353 18.03 -9.86 3.31
CA ASP A 353 19.28 -10.62 3.25
C ASP A 353 19.47 -11.44 1.95
N GLY A 354 19.11 -10.82 0.83
CA GLY A 354 19.26 -11.39 -0.51
C GLY A 354 18.06 -12.20 -1.02
N ARG A 355 17.06 -12.45 -0.19
CA ARG A 355 15.78 -13.00 -0.65
C ARG A 355 14.97 -11.91 -1.38
N VAL A 356 14.27 -12.27 -2.42
CA VAL A 356 13.34 -11.36 -3.14
C VAL A 356 11.93 -11.85 -2.89
N ILE A 357 11.28 -11.26 -1.89
CA ILE A 357 9.94 -11.64 -1.44
C ILE A 357 8.92 -10.68 -2.04
N PHE A 358 7.94 -11.21 -2.75
CA PHE A 358 6.99 -10.53 -3.60
C PHE A 358 5.57 -10.71 -3.06
N VAL A 359 4.79 -9.62 -2.97
CA VAL A 359 3.40 -9.65 -2.49
C VAL A 359 2.53 -8.86 -3.45
N PRO A 360 1.55 -9.48 -4.12
CA PRO A 360 0.56 -8.78 -4.94
C PRO A 360 -0.65 -8.35 -4.10
N TRP A 361 -1.32 -7.27 -4.53
CA TRP A 361 -2.71 -7.03 -4.17
C TRP A 361 -3.62 -7.96 -4.98
N LEU A 362 -4.66 -8.49 -4.35
CA LEU A 362 -5.70 -9.29 -4.96
C LEU A 362 -7.00 -8.47 -5.08
N ARG A 363 -7.42 -8.20 -6.30
CA ARG A 363 -8.65 -7.46 -6.62
C ARG A 363 -9.88 -8.35 -6.41
N LEU A 364 -10.22 -8.58 -5.14
CA LEU A 364 -11.34 -9.39 -4.70
C LEU A 364 -12.42 -8.51 -4.08
N ASP A 365 -13.68 -8.72 -4.44
CA ASP A 365 -14.79 -7.86 -4.04
C ASP A 365 -15.34 -8.21 -2.65
N PHE A 366 -15.30 -9.47 -2.26
CA PHE A 366 -15.84 -9.99 -1.00
C PHE A 366 -17.25 -9.47 -0.68
N LYS A 367 -18.16 -9.69 -1.59
CA LYS A 367 -19.52 -9.13 -1.58
C LYS A 367 -20.23 -9.26 -0.23
N GLY A 368 -20.79 -8.15 0.28
CA GLY A 368 -21.51 -8.10 1.55
C GLY A 368 -20.64 -8.14 2.80
N ARG A 369 -19.31 -8.11 2.66
CA ARG A 369 -18.38 -7.99 3.78
C ARG A 369 -18.07 -6.53 4.08
N LYS A 370 -17.52 -6.27 5.27
CA LYS A 370 -17.09 -4.93 5.71
C LYS A 370 -15.68 -4.58 5.20
N TYR A 371 -15.09 -5.39 4.34
CA TYR A 371 -13.76 -5.21 3.76
C TYR A 371 -13.73 -5.64 2.30
N THR A 372 -12.82 -5.09 1.52
CA THR A 372 -12.61 -5.38 0.10
C THR A 372 -11.12 -5.45 -0.19
N GLY A 373 -10.72 -6.42 -1.02
CA GLY A 373 -9.32 -6.68 -1.36
C GLY A 373 -8.61 -7.56 -0.33
N ALA A 374 -7.54 -8.21 -0.78
CA ALA A 374 -6.65 -9.00 0.04
C ALA A 374 -5.21 -8.86 -0.46
N MET A 375 -4.22 -9.19 0.38
CA MET A 375 -2.85 -9.42 -0.09
C MET A 375 -2.68 -10.88 -0.46
N GLY A 376 -1.98 -11.14 -1.56
CA GLY A 376 -1.60 -12.49 -1.96
C GLY A 376 -0.63 -13.12 -0.95
N ILE A 377 -0.54 -14.44 -1.00
CA ILE A 377 0.47 -15.15 -0.21
C ILE A 377 1.86 -14.65 -0.63
N PRO A 378 2.71 -14.28 0.33
CA PRO A 378 4.08 -13.88 0.03
C PRO A 378 4.84 -14.98 -0.74
N ARG A 379 5.51 -14.57 -1.83
CA ARG A 379 6.23 -15.50 -2.70
C ARG A 379 7.68 -15.10 -2.85
N GLU A 380 8.56 -16.08 -2.76
CA GLU A 380 9.98 -15.88 -3.04
C GLU A 380 10.23 -16.03 -4.54
N LEU A 381 10.80 -14.99 -5.14
CA LEU A 381 11.16 -15.00 -6.55
C LEU A 381 12.47 -15.75 -6.75
N GLY A 382 12.49 -16.59 -7.77
CA GLY A 382 13.66 -17.33 -8.20
C GLY A 382 13.79 -17.32 -9.71
N LEU A 383 14.75 -18.07 -10.22
CA LEU A 383 15.03 -18.20 -11.64
C LEU A 383 14.89 -19.64 -12.11
N ILE A 384 14.33 -19.79 -13.30
CA ILE A 384 14.37 -21.03 -14.06
C ILE A 384 14.77 -20.72 -15.52
N LYS A 385 15.47 -21.64 -16.16
CA LYS A 385 15.83 -21.50 -17.56
C LYS A 385 14.91 -22.33 -18.45
N ILE A 386 14.14 -21.66 -19.31
CA ILE A 386 13.24 -22.27 -20.28
C ILE A 386 13.67 -21.79 -21.66
N ASP A 387 13.89 -22.72 -22.60
CA ASP A 387 14.36 -22.41 -23.96
C ASP A 387 15.57 -21.48 -24.01
N ASN A 388 16.52 -21.68 -23.13
CA ASN A 388 17.73 -20.86 -22.98
C ASN A 388 17.48 -19.43 -22.44
N GLU A 389 16.29 -19.11 -21.94
CA GLU A 389 15.92 -17.82 -21.41
C GLU A 389 15.52 -17.90 -19.96
N TYR A 390 15.94 -16.91 -19.17
CA TYR A 390 15.54 -16.82 -17.75
C TYR A 390 14.08 -16.41 -17.61
N ARG A 391 13.38 -17.15 -16.75
CA ARG A 391 12.02 -16.85 -16.30
C ARG A 391 12.03 -16.67 -14.79
N ILE A 392 11.21 -15.75 -14.30
CA ILE A 392 10.95 -15.61 -12.85
C ILE A 392 10.05 -16.74 -12.40
N THR A 393 10.35 -17.33 -11.24
CA THR A 393 9.47 -18.26 -10.53
C THR A 393 8.90 -17.61 -9.27
N LEU A 394 7.69 -18.02 -8.88
CA LEU A 394 6.88 -17.49 -7.78
C LEU A 394 6.60 -18.60 -6.76
N LYS A 395 7.59 -19.04 -6.01
CA LYS A 395 7.39 -20.07 -5.00
C LYS A 395 6.81 -19.46 -3.71
N PRO A 396 5.90 -20.14 -3.00
CA PRO A 396 5.57 -19.72 -1.65
C PRO A 396 6.83 -19.56 -0.81
N VAL A 397 6.87 -18.57 0.07
CA VAL A 397 8.02 -18.37 0.98
C VAL A 397 8.26 -19.63 1.83
N GLN A 398 9.50 -19.87 2.22
CA GLN A 398 9.88 -21.06 2.97
C GLN A 398 9.06 -21.22 4.26
N GLU A 399 8.75 -20.13 4.93
CA GLU A 399 7.96 -20.09 6.16
C GLU A 399 6.53 -20.63 5.97
N PHE A 400 6.03 -20.60 4.73
CA PHE A 400 4.68 -21.06 4.37
C PHE A 400 4.65 -22.42 3.64
N GLU A 401 5.79 -23.03 3.37
CA GLU A 401 5.90 -24.19 2.49
C GLU A 401 5.08 -25.40 2.99
N ASP A 402 5.14 -25.72 4.29
CA ASP A 402 4.42 -26.84 4.86
C ASP A 402 2.90 -26.62 4.91
N GLU A 403 2.47 -25.42 5.31
CA GLU A 403 1.06 -25.02 5.28
C GLU A 403 0.52 -25.02 3.85
N PHE A 404 1.28 -24.47 2.91
CA PHE A 404 0.93 -24.45 1.49
C PHE A 404 0.73 -25.89 0.96
N LYS A 405 1.66 -26.80 1.24
CA LYS A 405 1.57 -28.19 0.82
C LYS A 405 0.34 -28.89 1.41
N SER A 406 0.01 -28.63 2.68
CA SER A 406 -1.11 -29.26 3.36
C SER A 406 -2.49 -28.81 2.86
N HIS A 407 -2.57 -27.60 2.27
CA HIS A 407 -3.80 -26.99 1.75
C HIS A 407 -3.82 -26.92 0.22
N SER A 408 -2.84 -27.52 -0.45
CA SER A 408 -2.74 -27.54 -1.91
C SER A 408 -2.88 -28.96 -2.47
N PHE A 409 -3.28 -29.04 -3.74
CA PHE A 409 -3.33 -30.27 -4.50
C PHE A 409 -2.97 -30.02 -5.97
N LYS A 410 -2.54 -31.07 -6.66
CA LYS A 410 -2.19 -31.00 -8.08
C LYS A 410 -3.37 -31.33 -8.98
N VAL A 411 -3.55 -30.53 -10.03
CA VAL A 411 -4.48 -30.79 -11.14
C VAL A 411 -3.72 -30.64 -12.45
N ARG A 412 -3.30 -31.75 -13.04
CA ARG A 412 -2.37 -31.76 -14.19
C ARG A 412 -1.09 -30.98 -13.83
N ASP A 413 -0.79 -29.94 -14.61
CA ASP A 413 0.40 -29.10 -14.47
C ASP A 413 0.21 -27.92 -13.51
N LEU A 414 -0.91 -27.88 -12.76
CA LEU A 414 -1.27 -26.80 -11.88
C LEU A 414 -1.22 -27.25 -10.42
N THR A 415 -0.68 -26.40 -9.55
CA THR A 415 -0.85 -26.49 -8.11
C THR A 415 -1.98 -25.56 -7.70
N VAL A 416 -2.98 -26.09 -7.00
CA VAL A 416 -4.16 -25.36 -6.52
C VAL A 416 -4.09 -25.25 -5.02
N PHE A 417 -4.10 -24.05 -4.48
CA PHE A 417 -4.16 -23.74 -3.06
C PHE A 417 -5.51 -23.11 -2.73
N VAL A 418 -6.14 -23.51 -1.63
CA VAL A 418 -7.47 -23.04 -1.23
C VAL A 418 -7.43 -22.43 0.17
N ASP A 419 -7.95 -21.20 0.28
CA ASP A 419 -8.07 -20.49 1.55
C ASP A 419 -9.39 -19.71 1.60
N ASN A 420 -10.34 -20.16 2.38
CA ASN A 420 -11.64 -19.53 2.69
C ASN A 420 -12.13 -18.45 1.71
N GLY A 421 -12.68 -18.85 0.56
CA GLY A 421 -13.17 -17.94 -0.47
C GLY A 421 -12.13 -17.48 -1.50
N ILE A 422 -10.86 -17.88 -1.37
CA ILE A 422 -9.80 -17.61 -2.34
C ILE A 422 -9.20 -18.92 -2.85
N VAL A 423 -9.00 -19.00 -4.16
CA VAL A 423 -8.24 -20.08 -4.80
C VAL A 423 -7.08 -19.49 -5.56
N GLU A 424 -5.85 -19.84 -5.17
CA GLU A 424 -4.65 -19.56 -5.93
C GLU A 424 -4.28 -20.76 -6.80
N VAL A 425 -3.91 -20.50 -8.04
CA VAL A 425 -3.46 -21.52 -9.01
C VAL A 425 -2.08 -21.12 -9.53
N THR A 426 -1.11 -22.02 -9.40
CA THR A 426 0.25 -21.79 -9.89
C THR A 426 0.57 -22.83 -10.98
N ALA A 427 1.22 -22.40 -12.06
CA ALA A 427 1.71 -23.31 -13.11
C ALA A 427 2.81 -24.23 -12.57
N ASP A 428 2.96 -25.42 -13.15
CA ASP A 428 3.81 -26.51 -12.62
C ASP A 428 5.30 -26.10 -12.42
N CYS A 429 5.81 -25.18 -13.22
CA CYS A 429 7.14 -24.60 -13.05
C CYS A 429 7.14 -23.32 -12.19
N ASP A 430 6.08 -23.03 -11.47
CA ASP A 430 5.89 -21.84 -10.62
C ASP A 430 6.11 -20.50 -11.33
N THR A 431 5.86 -20.42 -12.63
CA THR A 431 6.11 -19.21 -13.43
C THR A 431 4.92 -18.29 -13.59
N MET A 432 3.72 -18.76 -13.25
CA MET A 432 2.49 -17.97 -13.39
C MET A 432 1.53 -18.23 -12.23
N LEU A 433 0.87 -17.17 -11.77
CA LEU A 433 -0.12 -17.15 -10.70
C LEU A 433 -1.49 -16.73 -11.24
N GLY A 434 -2.52 -17.49 -10.95
CA GLY A 434 -3.93 -17.12 -11.12
C GLY A 434 -4.62 -17.10 -9.76
N VAL A 435 -5.55 -16.18 -9.55
CA VAL A 435 -6.32 -16.09 -8.31
C VAL A 435 -7.79 -15.93 -8.63
N TYR A 436 -8.64 -16.60 -7.87
CA TYR A 436 -10.09 -16.65 -8.07
C TYR A 436 -10.81 -16.48 -6.74
N GLU A 437 -11.89 -15.70 -6.71
CA GLU A 437 -12.86 -15.67 -5.62
C GLU A 437 -13.89 -16.78 -5.83
N VAL A 438 -14.24 -17.55 -4.78
CA VAL A 438 -15.15 -18.68 -4.82
C VAL A 438 -16.19 -18.65 -3.70
#